data_b263565f40d5b62bf7354e96b233a06a
#
_entry.id   b263565f40d5b62bf7354e96b233a06a
#
_cell.length_a   1.000
_cell.length_b   1.000
_cell.length_c   1.000
_cell.angle_alpha   90.00
_cell.angle_beta   90.00
_cell.angle_gamma   90.00
#
_symmetry.space_group_name_H-M   'P 1'
#
loop_
_entity.id
_entity.type
_entity.pdbx_description
1 polymer ?
#
loop_
_entity_poly.entity_id
_entity_poly.type
_entity_poly.pdbx_seq_one_letter_code
_entity_poly.pdbx_strand_id
1 'polypeptide(L)'
;MAAAFGVPVVINSVLGEGTLREVAEAQGIPVITYEAGEALRFDESSIRAGVKGVLNIMHHLRMTGPRRTRAPMEPHIARSSSWVRAERDGVFLPLVALGAWLRKGQLIGRISSPFGGEDVTIESPCAGILVGRNNLPLVNEGEALYHIARFEEVREVAQNLEVFTSDIERGPGLTGEPPIA
;
A
#
# COMPACT_ATOMS: atom_id res chain seq x y z
N MET A 1 -0.58 -14.14 -10.84
CA MET A 1 -1.34 -12.89 -10.97
C MET A 1 -0.64 -11.72 -10.28
N ALA A 2 -0.27 -11.78 -8.99
CA ALA A 2 0.33 -10.64 -8.30
C ALA A 2 1.57 -10.05 -9.02
N ALA A 3 2.51 -10.89 -9.46
CA ALA A 3 3.66 -10.43 -10.26
C ALA A 3 3.25 -9.79 -11.60
N ALA A 4 2.22 -10.34 -12.25
CA ALA A 4 1.71 -9.79 -13.51
C ALA A 4 1.03 -8.43 -13.32
N PHE A 5 0.49 -8.12 -12.15
CA PHE A 5 -0.13 -6.82 -11.86
C PHE A 5 0.86 -5.67 -12.05
N GLY A 6 2.12 -5.86 -11.64
CA GLY A 6 3.22 -4.94 -11.96
C GLY A 6 3.38 -3.79 -10.98
N VAL A 7 3.05 -3.99 -9.69
CA VAL A 7 3.40 -3.09 -8.58
C VAL A 7 4.66 -3.58 -7.86
N PRO A 8 5.46 -2.70 -7.26
CA PRO A 8 6.73 -3.08 -6.65
C PRO A 8 6.60 -3.84 -5.33
N VAL A 9 5.46 -3.76 -4.66
CA VAL A 9 5.25 -4.35 -3.33
C VAL A 9 4.03 -5.27 -3.34
N VAL A 10 4.23 -6.48 -2.83
CA VAL A 10 3.18 -7.48 -2.61
C VAL A 10 3.25 -7.94 -1.17
N ILE A 11 2.11 -7.95 -0.48
CA ILE A 11 1.99 -8.49 0.87
C ILE A 11 1.31 -9.85 0.77
N ASN A 12 2.02 -10.89 1.18
CA ASN A 12 1.43 -12.21 1.33
C ASN A 12 0.71 -12.26 2.68
N SER A 13 -0.62 -12.30 2.65
CA SER A 13 -1.46 -12.32 3.85
C SER A 13 -2.24 -13.63 3.95
N VAL A 14 -2.40 -14.10 5.18
CA VAL A 14 -3.27 -15.24 5.48
C VAL A 14 -4.72 -14.88 5.12
N LEU A 15 -5.46 -15.85 4.61
CA LEU A 15 -6.88 -15.68 4.33
C LEU A 15 -7.64 -15.47 5.64
N GLY A 16 -8.45 -14.42 5.67
CA GLY A 16 -9.38 -14.21 6.78
C GLY A 16 -10.62 -15.10 6.62
N GLU A 17 -11.09 -15.68 7.72
CA GLU A 17 -12.34 -16.44 7.77
C GLU A 17 -13.54 -15.56 7.34
N GLY A 18 -14.44 -16.10 6.53
CA GLY A 18 -15.63 -15.41 6.03
C GLY A 18 -15.38 -14.38 4.95
N THR A 19 -14.16 -14.29 4.40
CA THR A 19 -13.84 -13.33 3.35
C THR A 19 -14.17 -13.86 1.95
N LEU A 20 -14.41 -12.93 0.99
CA LEU A 20 -14.58 -13.28 -0.41
C LEU A 20 -13.37 -14.05 -0.97
N ARG A 21 -12.17 -13.74 -0.50
CA ARG A 21 -10.94 -14.44 -0.92
C ARG A 21 -10.96 -15.91 -0.51
N GLU A 22 -11.38 -16.21 0.73
CA GLU A 22 -11.50 -17.58 1.22
C GLU A 22 -12.51 -18.38 0.39
N VAL A 23 -13.69 -17.80 0.14
CA VAL A 23 -14.73 -18.46 -0.67
C VAL A 23 -14.27 -18.73 -2.09
N ALA A 24 -13.57 -17.78 -2.71
CA ALA A 24 -13.03 -17.93 -4.06
C ALA A 24 -11.91 -18.98 -4.12
N GLU A 25 -11.01 -19.01 -3.13
CA GLU A 25 -9.92 -20.00 -3.06
C GLU A 25 -10.48 -21.41 -2.87
N ALA A 26 -11.50 -21.58 -2.03
CA ALA A 26 -12.18 -22.85 -1.86
C ALA A 26 -12.79 -23.40 -3.18
N GLN A 27 -13.06 -22.53 -4.14
CA GLN A 27 -13.52 -22.87 -5.50
C GLN A 27 -12.38 -22.94 -6.52
N GLY A 28 -11.12 -22.83 -6.10
CA GLY A 28 -9.96 -22.81 -6.98
C GLY A 28 -9.82 -21.53 -7.83
N ILE A 29 -10.48 -20.45 -7.45
CA ILE A 29 -10.42 -19.15 -8.14
C ILE A 29 -9.33 -18.30 -7.48
N PRO A 30 -8.24 -17.99 -8.20
CA PRO A 30 -7.16 -17.17 -7.65
C PRO A 30 -7.61 -15.71 -7.51
N VAL A 31 -7.38 -15.12 -6.36
CA VAL A 31 -7.74 -13.71 -6.03
C VAL A 31 -6.53 -12.92 -5.58
N ILE A 32 -6.43 -11.69 -6.03
CA ILE A 32 -5.55 -10.67 -5.44
C ILE A 32 -6.41 -9.46 -5.04
N THR A 33 -5.95 -8.74 -4.03
CA THR A 33 -6.56 -7.48 -3.60
C THR A 33 -5.60 -6.34 -3.90
N TYR A 34 -6.09 -5.30 -4.55
CA TYR A 34 -5.36 -4.05 -4.74
C TYR A 34 -5.91 -3.02 -3.75
N GLU A 35 -5.07 -2.59 -2.81
CA GLU A 35 -5.41 -1.59 -1.81
C GLU A 35 -4.53 -0.36 -2.02
N ALA A 36 -5.14 0.75 -2.43
CA ALA A 36 -4.41 2.00 -2.67
C ALA A 36 -5.36 3.21 -2.60
N GLY A 37 -4.76 4.38 -2.44
CA GLY A 37 -5.50 5.63 -2.32
C GLY A 37 -6.06 5.84 -0.92
N GLU A 38 -7.04 6.74 -0.83
CA GLU A 38 -7.67 7.19 0.40
C GLU A 38 -9.19 7.23 0.20
N ALA A 39 -9.96 6.95 1.25
CA ALA A 39 -11.41 7.05 1.21
C ALA A 39 -11.86 8.50 0.90
N LEU A 40 -12.97 8.63 0.18
CA LEU A 40 -13.61 9.89 -0.18
C LEU A 40 -12.79 10.82 -1.10
N ARG A 41 -11.69 10.34 -1.67
CA ARG A 41 -10.84 11.10 -2.61
C ARG A 41 -10.43 10.24 -3.79
N PHE A 42 -10.27 10.88 -4.94
CA PHE A 42 -9.61 10.29 -6.09
C PHE A 42 -8.11 10.55 -5.99
N ASP A 43 -7.32 9.48 -5.88
CA ASP A 43 -5.86 9.50 -6.00
C ASP A 43 -5.49 9.02 -7.40
N GLU A 44 -5.06 9.95 -8.24
CA GLU A 44 -4.81 9.67 -9.65
C GLU A 44 -3.70 8.63 -9.86
N SER A 45 -2.66 8.67 -9.03
CA SER A 45 -1.55 7.71 -9.10
C SER A 45 -2.02 6.30 -8.77
N SER A 46 -2.84 6.15 -7.73
CA SER A 46 -3.44 4.88 -7.36
C SER A 46 -4.39 4.36 -8.44
N ILE A 47 -5.21 5.22 -9.03
CA ILE A 47 -6.12 4.84 -10.11
C ILE A 47 -5.34 4.36 -11.33
N ARG A 48 -4.31 5.10 -11.76
CA ARG A 48 -3.46 4.71 -12.89
C ARG A 48 -2.76 3.37 -12.66
N ALA A 49 -2.18 3.18 -11.46
CA ALA A 49 -1.55 1.93 -11.10
C ALA A 49 -2.55 0.77 -11.12
N GLY A 50 -3.77 0.98 -10.59
CA GLY A 50 -4.84 -0.01 -10.58
C GLY A 50 -5.30 -0.39 -11.98
N VAL A 51 -5.64 0.60 -12.83
CA VAL A 51 -6.05 0.36 -14.23
C VAL A 51 -4.96 -0.38 -15.00
N LYS A 52 -3.71 0.08 -14.91
CA LYS A 52 -2.55 -0.59 -15.54
C LYS A 52 -2.41 -2.02 -15.06
N GLY A 53 -2.54 -2.26 -13.76
CA GLY A 53 -2.43 -3.57 -13.15
C GLY A 53 -3.53 -4.53 -13.62
N VAL A 54 -4.79 -4.08 -13.67
CA VAL A 54 -5.91 -4.87 -14.21
C VAL A 54 -5.66 -5.24 -15.67
N LEU A 55 -5.28 -4.27 -16.51
CA LEU A 55 -4.97 -4.53 -17.93
C LEU A 55 -3.79 -5.51 -18.09
N ASN A 56 -2.79 -5.44 -17.23
CA ASN A 56 -1.67 -6.40 -17.23
C ASN A 56 -2.14 -7.82 -16.89
N ILE A 57 -3.05 -7.97 -15.92
CA ILE A 57 -3.64 -9.27 -15.59
C ILE A 57 -4.49 -9.80 -16.75
N MET A 58 -5.35 -8.98 -17.35
CA MET A 58 -6.14 -9.38 -18.52
C MET A 58 -5.25 -9.88 -19.66
N HIS A 59 -4.13 -9.20 -19.91
CA HIS A 59 -3.14 -9.64 -20.89
C HIS A 59 -2.47 -10.97 -20.46
N HIS A 60 -2.05 -11.10 -19.20
CA HIS A 60 -1.45 -12.33 -18.66
C HIS A 60 -2.38 -13.54 -18.78
N LEU A 61 -3.67 -13.32 -18.59
CA LEU A 61 -4.72 -14.33 -18.75
C LEU A 61 -5.18 -14.52 -20.21
N ARG A 62 -4.52 -13.85 -21.18
CA ARG A 62 -4.86 -13.91 -22.60
C ARG A 62 -6.29 -13.45 -22.94
N MET A 63 -6.85 -12.58 -22.13
CA MET A 63 -8.17 -11.97 -22.36
C MET A 63 -8.11 -10.81 -23.37
N THR A 64 -6.92 -10.27 -23.61
CA THR A 64 -6.66 -9.18 -24.57
C THR A 64 -5.59 -9.60 -25.58
N GLY A 65 -5.58 -8.96 -26.75
CA GLY A 65 -4.57 -9.20 -27.78
C GLY A 65 -3.15 -8.78 -27.35
N PRO A 66 -2.13 -9.06 -28.19
CA PRO A 66 -0.75 -8.74 -27.88
C PRO A 66 -0.57 -7.23 -27.65
N ARG A 67 0.01 -6.86 -26.54
CA ARG A 67 0.30 -5.47 -26.15
C ARG A 67 1.81 -5.26 -26.05
N ARG A 68 2.31 -4.17 -26.65
CA ARG A 68 3.69 -3.73 -26.43
C ARG A 68 3.77 -3.09 -25.04
N THR A 69 4.06 -3.88 -24.03
CA THR A 69 4.31 -3.38 -22.67
C THR A 69 5.74 -3.69 -22.28
N ARG A 70 6.36 -2.77 -21.55
CA ARG A 70 7.60 -3.08 -20.80
C ARG A 70 7.27 -4.23 -19.84
N ALA A 71 8.19 -5.18 -19.70
CA ALA A 71 8.03 -6.25 -18.72
C ALA A 71 7.71 -5.64 -17.34
N PRO A 72 6.70 -6.17 -16.62
CA PRO A 72 6.42 -5.70 -15.27
C PRO A 72 7.66 -5.86 -14.40
N MET A 73 7.86 -4.91 -13.48
CA MET A 73 8.89 -5.02 -12.45
C MET A 73 8.59 -6.25 -11.59
N GLU A 74 9.62 -7.01 -11.24
CA GLU A 74 9.47 -8.12 -10.30
C GLU A 74 9.10 -7.54 -8.91
N PRO A 75 7.98 -7.97 -8.31
CA PRO A 75 7.56 -7.41 -7.05
C PRO A 75 8.37 -7.96 -5.88
N HIS A 76 8.67 -7.11 -4.92
CA HIS A 76 9.19 -7.54 -3.63
C HIS A 76 8.05 -8.07 -2.75
N ILE A 77 8.17 -9.30 -2.30
CA ILE A 77 7.17 -9.93 -1.44
C ILE A 77 7.53 -9.68 0.02
N ALA A 78 6.62 -9.03 0.75
CA ALA A 78 6.79 -8.81 2.18
C ALA A 78 6.73 -10.15 2.94
N ARG A 79 7.70 -10.38 3.82
CA ARG A 79 7.75 -11.57 4.70
C ARG A 79 6.65 -11.56 5.75
N SER A 80 6.32 -10.38 6.23
CA SER A 80 5.26 -10.14 7.21
C SER A 80 4.88 -8.67 7.22
N SER A 81 3.75 -8.36 7.83
CA SER A 81 3.37 -6.98 8.11
C SER A 81 2.79 -6.86 9.51
N SER A 82 2.76 -5.65 10.04
CA SER A 82 2.18 -5.37 11.35
C SER A 82 1.59 -3.97 11.39
N TRP A 83 0.55 -3.84 12.21
CA TRP A 83 -0.09 -2.57 12.52
C TRP A 83 0.51 -1.96 13.78
N VAL A 84 0.82 -0.67 13.73
CA VAL A 84 1.08 0.17 14.90
C VAL A 84 -0.23 0.84 15.26
N ARG A 85 -0.63 0.73 16.53
CA ARG A 85 -1.91 1.22 17.02
C ARG A 85 -1.72 2.37 17.99
N ALA A 86 -2.75 3.22 18.10
CA ALA A 86 -2.78 4.31 19.07
C ALA A 86 -2.78 3.75 20.51
N GLU A 87 -1.89 4.26 21.35
CA GLU A 87 -1.81 3.90 22.77
C GLU A 87 -2.78 4.70 23.64
N ARG A 88 -3.39 5.75 23.07
CA ARG A 88 -4.38 6.61 23.71
C ARG A 88 -5.18 7.40 22.69
N ASP A 89 -6.26 8.01 23.13
CA ASP A 89 -7.02 8.98 22.36
C ASP A 89 -6.23 10.28 22.18
N GLY A 90 -6.47 10.98 21.06
CA GLY A 90 -5.89 12.30 20.87
C GLY A 90 -5.81 12.74 19.42
N VAL A 91 -4.98 13.76 19.20
CA VAL A 91 -4.68 14.29 17.86
C VAL A 91 -3.39 13.66 17.35
N PHE A 92 -3.52 12.84 16.33
CA PHE A 92 -2.43 12.14 15.69
C PHE A 92 -1.72 13.03 14.68
N LEU A 93 -0.40 13.18 14.84
CA LEU A 93 0.49 13.86 13.89
C LEU A 93 1.47 12.86 13.29
N PRO A 94 1.29 12.44 12.03
CA PRO A 94 2.25 11.60 11.33
C PRO A 94 3.49 12.40 10.95
N LEU A 95 4.68 11.82 11.15
CA LEU A 95 5.98 12.43 10.85
C LEU A 95 6.68 11.78 9.65
N VAL A 96 6.09 10.72 9.07
CA VAL A 96 6.68 9.97 7.96
C VAL A 96 5.65 9.80 6.84
N ALA A 97 6.13 9.79 5.60
CA ALA A 97 5.31 9.60 4.40
C ALA A 97 5.08 8.11 4.10
N LEU A 98 4.00 7.81 3.37
CA LEU A 98 3.82 6.49 2.76
C LEU A 98 5.00 6.15 1.85
N GLY A 99 5.38 4.87 1.80
CA GLY A 99 6.54 4.40 1.05
C GLY A 99 7.87 4.60 1.78
N ALA A 100 7.92 5.36 2.88
CA ALA A 100 9.15 5.60 3.62
C ALA A 100 9.74 4.31 4.18
N TRP A 101 11.07 4.19 4.06
CA TRP A 101 11.82 3.21 4.78
C TRP A 101 11.99 3.62 6.25
N LEU A 102 11.68 2.71 7.15
CA LEU A 102 11.73 2.90 8.60
C LEU A 102 12.79 2.02 9.24
N ARG A 103 13.43 2.54 10.28
CA ARG A 103 14.30 1.77 11.18
C ARG A 103 13.53 1.43 12.45
N LYS A 104 13.86 0.32 13.09
CA LYS A 104 13.35 0.01 14.43
C LYS A 104 13.74 1.13 15.41
N GLY A 105 12.79 1.59 16.23
CA GLY A 105 12.97 2.69 17.19
C GLY A 105 12.97 4.09 16.55
N GLN A 106 12.71 4.21 15.26
CA GLN A 106 12.58 5.51 14.61
C GLN A 106 11.28 6.18 15.05
N LEU A 107 11.35 7.45 15.46
CA LEU A 107 10.17 8.27 15.69
C LEU A 107 9.40 8.45 14.37
N ILE A 108 8.13 8.03 14.34
CA ILE A 108 7.27 8.05 13.15
C ILE A 108 6.03 8.91 13.32
N GLY A 109 5.66 9.26 14.54
CA GLY A 109 4.49 10.09 14.83
C GLY A 109 4.40 10.48 16.28
N ARG A 110 3.37 11.23 16.61
CA ARG A 110 2.99 11.57 17.99
C ARG A 110 1.48 11.68 18.13
N ILE A 111 0.99 11.49 19.34
CA ILE A 111 -0.41 11.75 19.70
C ILE A 111 -0.39 12.80 20.80
N SER A 112 -1.07 13.91 20.55
CA SER A 112 -1.19 15.03 21.48
C SER A 112 -2.60 15.09 22.06
N SER A 113 -2.71 15.45 23.34
CA SER A 113 -4.03 15.73 23.94
C SER A 113 -4.52 17.11 23.53
N PRO A 114 -5.77 17.25 23.07
CA PRO A 114 -6.35 18.58 22.77
C PRO A 114 -6.53 19.45 24.01
N PHE A 115 -6.42 18.87 25.21
CA PHE A 115 -6.56 19.57 26.48
C PHE A 115 -5.21 19.92 27.13
N GLY A 116 -4.10 19.71 26.41
CA GLY A 116 -2.75 19.92 26.91
C GLY A 116 -2.17 18.67 27.60
N GLY A 117 -0.92 18.79 28.06
CA GLY A 117 -0.17 17.69 28.65
C GLY A 117 0.96 17.21 27.75
N GLU A 118 1.56 16.08 28.10
CA GLU A 118 2.67 15.50 27.36
C GLU A 118 2.18 14.75 26.13
N ASP A 119 2.93 14.90 25.03
CA ASP A 119 2.73 14.12 23.81
C ASP A 119 3.22 12.67 24.01
N VAL A 120 2.47 11.72 23.47
CA VAL A 120 2.94 10.34 23.32
C VAL A 120 3.65 10.19 21.98
N THR A 121 4.90 9.78 22.01
CA THR A 121 5.69 9.49 20.82
C THR A 121 5.41 8.09 20.30
N ILE A 122 5.32 7.96 18.98
CA ILE A 122 5.11 6.68 18.29
C ILE A 122 6.39 6.32 17.58
N GLU A 123 6.96 5.19 17.95
CA GLU A 123 8.17 4.66 17.34
C GLU A 123 7.87 3.43 16.48
N SER A 124 8.67 3.24 15.43
CA SER A 124 8.56 2.04 14.60
C SER A 124 9.04 0.80 15.36
N PRO A 125 8.21 -0.25 15.53
CA PRO A 125 8.58 -1.47 16.24
C PRO A 125 9.59 -2.33 15.48
N CYS A 126 9.77 -2.06 14.19
CA CYS A 126 10.63 -2.85 13.29
C CYS A 126 11.21 -2.01 12.15
N ALA A 127 12.21 -2.55 11.47
CA ALA A 127 12.62 -2.05 10.17
C ALA A 127 11.64 -2.53 9.09
N GLY A 128 11.29 -1.66 8.12
CA GLY A 128 10.33 -1.99 7.07
C GLY A 128 9.96 -0.80 6.20
N ILE A 129 8.97 -1.00 5.33
CA ILE A 129 8.36 0.05 4.50
C ILE A 129 6.98 0.38 5.06
N LEU A 130 6.69 1.65 5.15
CA LEU A 130 5.36 2.13 5.52
C LEU A 130 4.40 1.97 4.35
N VAL A 131 3.50 0.99 4.41
CA VAL A 131 2.56 0.66 3.33
C VAL A 131 1.15 1.17 3.57
N GLY A 132 0.82 1.57 4.79
CA GLY A 132 -0.47 2.16 5.14
C GLY A 132 -0.35 3.16 6.29
N ARG A 133 -1.18 4.19 6.28
CA ARG A 133 -1.21 5.24 7.29
C ARG A 133 -2.63 5.76 7.49
N ASN A 134 -3.00 5.99 8.75
CA ASN A 134 -4.20 6.77 9.05
C ASN A 134 -3.97 8.24 8.70
N ASN A 135 -4.89 8.83 7.94
CA ASN A 135 -4.86 10.24 7.55
C ASN A 135 -5.81 11.12 8.40
N LEU A 136 -6.64 10.50 9.23
CA LEU A 136 -7.53 11.24 10.13
C LEU A 136 -6.76 11.73 11.34
N PRO A 137 -6.88 13.02 11.71
CA PRO A 137 -6.13 13.57 12.84
C PRO A 137 -6.66 13.12 14.19
N LEU A 138 -7.96 12.86 14.32
CA LEU A 138 -8.54 12.35 15.57
C LEU A 138 -8.45 10.83 15.58
N VAL A 139 -7.89 10.30 16.66
CA VAL A 139 -7.73 8.86 16.86
C VAL A 139 -8.17 8.45 18.26
N ASN A 140 -8.72 7.24 18.36
CA ASN A 140 -9.04 6.60 19.62
C ASN A 140 -8.00 5.53 19.96
N GLU A 141 -7.85 5.22 21.24
CA GLU A 141 -7.01 4.13 21.72
C GLU A 141 -7.34 2.83 20.96
N GLY A 142 -6.30 2.11 20.54
CA GLY A 142 -6.42 0.87 19.76
C GLY A 142 -6.61 1.05 18.26
N GLU A 143 -6.91 2.25 17.74
CA GLU A 143 -7.03 2.48 16.30
C GLU A 143 -5.70 2.28 15.58
N ALA A 144 -5.78 1.76 14.35
CA ALA A 144 -4.62 1.53 13.51
C ALA A 144 -4.08 2.86 12.97
N LEU A 145 -2.80 3.14 13.21
CA LEU A 145 -2.10 4.35 12.78
C LEU A 145 -1.22 4.11 11.56
N TYR A 146 -0.44 3.02 11.59
CA TYR A 146 0.52 2.69 10.56
C TYR A 146 0.51 1.19 10.25
N HIS A 147 0.64 0.85 8.98
CA HIS A 147 0.87 -0.51 8.52
C HIS A 147 2.29 -0.61 7.96
N ILE A 148 3.12 -1.44 8.56
CA ILE A 148 4.54 -1.59 8.21
C ILE A 148 4.77 -2.99 7.66
N ALA A 149 5.27 -3.07 6.44
CA ALA A 149 5.65 -4.32 5.78
C ALA A 149 7.16 -4.56 5.89
N ARG A 150 7.56 -5.82 6.17
CA ARG A 150 8.95 -6.23 6.35
C ARG A 150 9.45 -6.98 5.14
N PHE A 151 10.64 -6.62 4.67
CA PHE A 151 11.29 -7.21 3.52
C PHE A 151 12.69 -7.68 3.91
N GLU A 152 13.29 -8.51 3.07
CA GLU A 152 14.67 -8.95 3.23
C GLU A 152 15.64 -7.83 2.87
N GLU A 153 15.44 -7.21 1.71
CA GLU A 153 16.27 -6.13 1.16
C GLU A 153 15.49 -4.80 1.15
N VAL A 154 15.26 -4.24 2.34
CA VAL A 154 14.38 -3.06 2.53
C VAL A 154 14.81 -1.84 1.71
N ARG A 155 16.13 -1.63 1.50
CA ARG A 155 16.63 -0.49 0.73
C ARG A 155 16.32 -0.59 -0.76
N GLU A 156 16.45 -1.78 -1.32
CA GLU A 156 16.14 -2.04 -2.72
C GLU A 156 14.64 -1.82 -2.98
N VAL A 157 13.79 -2.30 -2.06
CA VAL A 157 12.34 -2.06 -2.12
C VAL A 157 12.02 -0.57 -2.14
N ALA A 158 12.64 0.22 -1.26
CA ALA A 158 12.41 1.66 -1.20
C ALA A 158 12.80 2.36 -2.51
N GLN A 159 13.95 2.02 -3.09
CA GLN A 159 14.39 2.58 -4.38
C GLN A 159 13.43 2.21 -5.52
N ASN A 160 13.01 0.96 -5.60
CA ASN A 160 12.06 0.51 -6.62
C ASN A 160 10.69 1.17 -6.47
N LEU A 161 10.27 1.46 -5.24
CA LEU A 161 9.03 2.17 -4.97
C LEU A 161 9.11 3.63 -5.45
N GLU A 162 10.22 4.33 -5.21
CA GLU A 162 10.45 5.70 -5.70
C GLU A 162 10.43 5.76 -7.23
N VAL A 163 11.11 4.83 -7.90
CA VAL A 163 11.11 4.73 -9.38
C VAL A 163 9.70 4.48 -9.89
N PHE A 164 8.97 3.55 -9.31
CA PHE A 164 7.60 3.23 -9.71
C PHE A 164 6.68 4.43 -9.55
N THR A 165 6.71 5.11 -8.40
CA THR A 165 5.89 6.30 -8.13
C THR A 165 6.17 7.38 -9.17
N SER A 166 7.45 7.68 -9.43
CA SER A 166 7.86 8.65 -10.43
C SER A 166 7.39 8.29 -11.86
N ASP A 167 7.43 7.01 -12.22
CA ASP A 167 6.94 6.53 -13.54
C ASP A 167 5.41 6.65 -13.67
N ILE A 168 4.67 6.39 -12.60
CA ILE A 168 3.21 6.54 -12.58
C ILE A 168 2.80 8.02 -12.65
N GLU A 169 3.48 8.90 -11.91
CA GLU A 169 3.19 10.34 -11.90
C GLU A 169 3.48 11.02 -13.24
N ARG A 170 4.52 10.58 -13.96
CA ARG A 170 4.89 11.10 -15.29
C ARG A 170 4.03 10.56 -16.42
N GLY A 171 3.24 9.53 -16.18
CA GLY A 171 2.36 8.96 -17.20
C GLY A 171 1.31 9.97 -17.70
N PRO A 172 0.74 9.78 -18.91
CA PRO A 172 -0.33 10.62 -19.40
C PRO A 172 -1.53 10.58 -18.43
N GLY A 173 -2.09 11.75 -18.13
CA GLY A 173 -3.26 11.88 -17.27
C GLY A 173 -4.46 11.11 -17.82
N LEU A 174 -5.37 10.67 -16.95
CA LEU A 174 -6.61 10.00 -17.32
C LEU A 174 -7.49 10.84 -18.29
N THR A 175 -7.28 12.16 -18.32
CA THR A 175 -7.99 13.10 -19.18
C THR A 175 -7.59 13.02 -20.67
N GLY A 176 -6.53 12.27 -21.01
CA GLY A 176 -6.06 12.07 -22.39
C GLY A 176 -6.36 10.70 -22.99
N GLU A 177 -6.92 9.78 -22.22
CA GLU A 177 -7.35 8.48 -22.75
C GLU A 177 -8.76 8.58 -23.34
N PRO A 178 -9.01 8.03 -24.56
CA PRO A 178 -10.36 8.01 -25.09
C PRO A 178 -11.27 7.20 -24.18
N PRO A 179 -12.56 7.56 -24.05
CA PRO A 179 -13.50 6.80 -23.27
C PRO A 179 -13.49 5.35 -23.73
N ILE A 180 -13.42 4.44 -22.78
CA ILE A 180 -13.53 3.00 -23.05
C ILE A 180 -14.92 2.78 -23.64
N ALA A 181 -14.98 2.45 -24.92
CA ALA A 181 -16.21 2.14 -25.64
C ALA A 181 -16.69 0.72 -25.31
#